data_3abb328466a405af6277550e528e4e62
#
_entry.id   3abb328466a405af6277550e528e4e62
#
_cell.length_a   1.000
_cell.length_b   1.000
_cell.length_c   1.000
_cell.angle_alpha   90.00
_cell.angle_beta   90.00
_cell.angle_gamma   90.00
#
_symmetry.space_group_name_H-M   'P 1'
#
loop_
_entity.id
_entity.type
_entity.pdbx_description
1 polymer ?
#
loop_
_entity_poly.entity_id
_entity_poly.type
_entity_poly.pdbx_seq_one_letter_code
_entity_poly.pdbx_strand_id
1 'polypeptide(L)'
;MSAKLSLGKTLLLAASLLVSATAFSATGPSSPCSNCTRGPDPTVASLKSATGPYTTAKFSVSGFLKGFGDSTVYYPTNASGKMGAIAVIPGYVSYEDSIKWWGPRLASHGFVVMTMNTNTIYDQPDSRATQLSKALDYMIAQSGSSSSPIYNKVDSTRLGVIGWSMGGGGTLKLSTQRSINAIIPQAPYYAGINSFNTIKTPALILACGADVVAPVGIHASPFYNRIPSTTPKAYLEIYGGSHFCANSGYPNEDLLGMYGIAWMKRFIDFDSRYSKFLCGPNHEADLSISEYRQNCNY
;
A
#
# COMPACT_ATOMS: atom_id res chain seq x y z
N MET A 1 68.73 -26.02 -47.13
CA MET A 1 67.37 -25.58 -47.60
C MET A 1 66.51 -25.32 -46.38
N SER A 2 66.32 -24.02 -46.07
CA SER A 2 65.64 -23.55 -44.82
C SER A 2 64.29 -23.06 -45.22
N ALA A 3 63.20 -23.62 -44.67
CA ALA A 3 61.85 -23.16 -44.89
C ALA A 3 61.43 -22.32 -43.71
N LYS A 4 61.16 -21.05 -43.98
CA LYS A 4 60.59 -20.11 -42.98
C LYS A 4 59.05 -20.24 -42.88
N LEU A 5 58.52 -20.61 -41.71
CA LEU A 5 57.09 -20.52 -41.39
C LEU A 5 56.74 -19.09 -41.00
N SER A 6 55.79 -18.52 -41.71
CA SER A 6 55.21 -17.21 -41.40
C SER A 6 54.06 -17.41 -40.39
N LEU A 7 54.14 -16.77 -39.23
CA LEU A 7 53.06 -16.71 -38.22
C LEU A 7 52.10 -15.57 -38.58
N GLY A 8 50.88 -15.92 -39.01
CA GLY A 8 49.78 -14.97 -39.17
C GLY A 8 49.21 -14.54 -37.81
N LYS A 9 49.22 -13.25 -37.53
CA LYS A 9 48.59 -12.64 -36.35
C LYS A 9 47.09 -12.46 -36.60
N THR A 10 46.31 -13.30 -35.97
CA THR A 10 44.85 -13.12 -35.93
C THR A 10 44.49 -12.10 -34.86
N LEU A 11 43.97 -10.94 -35.26
CA LEU A 11 43.47 -9.91 -34.37
C LEU A 11 42.05 -10.28 -33.93
N LEU A 12 41.85 -10.67 -32.67
CA LEU A 12 40.51 -10.80 -32.07
C LEU A 12 40.04 -9.39 -31.64
N LEU A 13 39.01 -8.87 -32.32
CA LEU A 13 38.24 -7.72 -31.85
C LEU A 13 37.28 -8.19 -30.76
N ALA A 14 37.57 -7.85 -29.51
CA ALA A 14 36.62 -7.99 -28.42
C ALA A 14 35.65 -6.81 -28.45
N ALA A 15 34.42 -7.04 -28.88
CA ALA A 15 33.33 -6.05 -28.76
C ALA A 15 32.81 -6.05 -27.32
N SER A 16 33.17 -5.04 -26.53
CA SER A 16 32.61 -4.79 -25.21
C SER A 16 31.23 -4.18 -25.34
N LEU A 17 30.20 -4.99 -25.08
CA LEU A 17 28.83 -4.55 -24.88
C LEU A 17 28.77 -3.76 -23.55
N LEU A 18 28.74 -2.43 -23.62
CA LEU A 18 28.38 -1.56 -22.50
C LEU A 18 26.88 -1.69 -22.25
N VAL A 19 26.50 -2.53 -21.28
CA VAL A 19 25.16 -2.53 -20.72
C VAL A 19 25.04 -1.29 -19.84
N SER A 20 24.39 -0.26 -20.34
CA SER A 20 24.01 0.92 -19.54
C SER A 20 22.97 0.50 -18.51
N ALA A 21 23.42 0.25 -17.29
CA ALA A 21 22.52 0.14 -16.14
C ALA A 21 21.91 1.51 -15.89
N THR A 22 20.65 1.69 -16.30
CA THR A 22 19.85 2.84 -15.85
C THR A 22 19.61 2.68 -14.36
N ALA A 23 20.40 3.42 -13.56
CA ALA A 23 20.16 3.57 -12.15
C ALA A 23 18.79 4.25 -11.98
N PHE A 24 17.78 3.51 -11.52
CA PHE A 24 16.56 4.09 -11.01
C PHE A 24 16.92 4.90 -9.76
N SER A 25 17.02 6.22 -9.93
CA SER A 25 17.15 7.14 -8.83
C SER A 25 15.88 7.03 -7.99
N ALA A 26 15.97 6.50 -6.77
CA ALA A 26 14.88 6.51 -5.80
C ALA A 26 14.67 7.98 -5.41
N THR A 27 13.83 8.68 -6.16
CA THR A 27 13.34 10.00 -5.77
C THR A 27 12.50 9.82 -4.52
N GLY A 28 12.82 10.55 -3.45
CA GLY A 28 11.99 10.62 -2.25
C GLY A 28 10.55 11.06 -2.58
N PRO A 29 9.62 11.08 -1.59
CA PRO A 29 8.22 11.42 -1.85
C PRO A 29 8.15 12.72 -2.64
N SER A 30 7.41 12.67 -3.76
CA SER A 30 7.19 13.83 -4.63
C SER A 30 6.64 15.01 -3.81
N SER A 31 7.05 16.22 -4.18
CA SER A 31 6.55 17.45 -3.56
C SER A 31 5.00 17.48 -3.52
N PRO A 32 4.41 18.06 -2.46
CA PRO A 32 2.95 18.17 -2.34
C PRO A 32 2.35 18.78 -3.61
N CYS A 33 1.33 18.18 -4.17
CA CYS A 33 0.64 18.76 -5.31
C CYS A 33 -0.21 19.97 -4.85
N SER A 34 -0.22 21.04 -5.63
CA SER A 34 -0.93 22.29 -5.30
C SER A 34 -2.47 22.14 -5.22
N ASN A 35 -3.04 21.04 -5.72
CA ASN A 35 -4.48 20.82 -5.83
C ASN A 35 -4.93 19.38 -5.48
N CYS A 36 -4.28 18.73 -4.53
CA CYS A 36 -4.69 17.39 -4.08
C CYS A 36 -5.75 17.41 -2.98
N THR A 37 -5.89 18.51 -2.26
CA THR A 37 -6.94 18.68 -1.25
C THR A 37 -8.32 18.60 -1.91
N ARG A 38 -9.13 17.67 -1.46
CA ARG A 38 -10.47 17.42 -2.01
C ARG A 38 -11.47 17.01 -0.93
N GLY A 39 -12.75 17.28 -1.21
CA GLY A 39 -13.84 17.00 -0.28
C GLY A 39 -13.96 18.03 0.84
N PRO A 40 -15.04 17.94 1.65
CA PRO A 40 -15.28 18.82 2.78
C PRO A 40 -14.23 18.62 3.88
N ASP A 41 -14.22 19.52 4.86
CA ASP A 41 -13.40 19.38 6.05
C ASP A 41 -13.76 18.11 6.81
N PRO A 42 -12.76 17.25 7.15
CA PRO A 42 -13.05 15.99 7.82
C PRO A 42 -13.45 16.17 9.27
N THR A 43 -14.38 15.33 9.71
CA THR A 43 -14.79 15.17 11.11
C THR A 43 -14.65 13.71 11.52
N VAL A 44 -14.62 13.43 12.83
CA VAL A 44 -14.62 12.03 13.33
C VAL A 44 -15.81 11.26 12.76
N ALA A 45 -17.01 11.86 12.79
CA ALA A 45 -18.22 11.23 12.25
C ALA A 45 -18.12 10.92 10.76
N SER A 46 -17.62 11.86 9.94
CA SER A 46 -17.46 11.63 8.50
C SER A 46 -16.40 10.57 8.18
N LEU A 47 -15.37 10.42 9.00
CA LEU A 47 -14.32 9.41 8.80
C LEU A 47 -14.73 8.02 9.32
N LYS A 48 -15.56 7.94 10.37
CA LYS A 48 -16.15 6.68 10.84
C LYS A 48 -17.29 6.19 9.94
N SER A 49 -17.89 7.05 9.12
CA SER A 49 -18.93 6.66 8.15
C SER A 49 -18.42 5.60 7.15
N ALA A 50 -19.28 4.66 6.78
CA ALA A 50 -18.97 3.67 5.75
C ALA A 50 -18.77 4.30 4.36
N THR A 51 -19.32 5.49 4.11
CA THR A 51 -19.26 6.22 2.85
C THR A 51 -18.74 7.64 3.05
N GLY A 52 -17.89 8.07 2.12
CA GLY A 52 -17.38 9.44 2.04
C GLY A 52 -18.24 10.33 1.12
N PRO A 53 -17.72 11.53 0.75
CA PRO A 53 -18.49 12.54 0.02
C PRO A 53 -18.70 12.23 -1.47
N TYR A 54 -18.05 11.22 -2.03
CA TYR A 54 -18.12 10.91 -3.45
C TYR A 54 -18.95 9.68 -3.73
N THR A 55 -19.77 9.74 -4.80
CA THR A 55 -20.41 8.55 -5.38
C THR A 55 -19.37 7.68 -6.08
N THR A 56 -19.54 6.38 -6.02
CA THR A 56 -18.55 5.42 -6.54
C THR A 56 -19.15 4.47 -7.57
N ALA A 57 -18.31 4.02 -8.49
CA ALA A 57 -18.56 2.89 -9.36
C ALA A 57 -17.45 1.86 -9.22
N LYS A 58 -17.66 0.67 -9.80
CA LYS A 58 -16.68 -0.41 -9.79
C LYS A 58 -16.73 -1.20 -11.09
N PHE A 59 -15.62 -1.88 -11.40
CA PHE A 59 -15.55 -2.90 -12.44
C PHE A 59 -14.63 -4.03 -12.03
N SER A 60 -14.91 -5.23 -12.53
CA SER A 60 -14.11 -6.43 -12.28
C SER A 60 -12.94 -6.51 -13.24
N VAL A 61 -11.82 -7.06 -12.76
CA VAL A 61 -10.60 -7.29 -13.52
C VAL A 61 -10.24 -8.76 -13.40
N SER A 62 -10.18 -9.48 -14.54
CA SER A 62 -9.59 -10.82 -14.53
C SER A 62 -8.09 -10.73 -14.32
N GLY A 63 -7.58 -11.51 -13.36
CA GLY A 63 -6.15 -11.61 -13.05
C GLY A 63 -5.34 -12.37 -14.09
N PHE A 64 -6.00 -13.07 -15.03
CA PHE A 64 -5.33 -13.92 -16.01
C PHE A 64 -4.20 -13.19 -16.74
N LEU A 65 -3.00 -13.73 -16.66
CA LEU A 65 -1.75 -13.20 -17.24
C LEU A 65 -1.34 -11.78 -16.76
N LYS A 66 -1.96 -11.25 -15.70
CA LYS A 66 -1.61 -9.92 -15.17
C LYS A 66 -0.61 -9.96 -14.01
N GLY A 67 -0.38 -11.16 -13.46
CA GLY A 67 0.55 -11.38 -12.36
C GLY A 67 -0.01 -11.00 -10.98
N PHE A 68 -1.35 -10.98 -10.87
CA PHE A 68 -2.16 -10.93 -9.66
C PHE A 68 -3.49 -11.67 -9.91
N GLY A 69 -4.25 -11.99 -8.89
CA GLY A 69 -5.53 -12.70 -9.02
C GLY A 69 -6.69 -11.79 -9.47
N ASP A 70 -7.87 -12.37 -9.68
CA ASP A 70 -9.08 -11.61 -10.00
C ASP A 70 -9.33 -10.52 -8.95
N SER A 71 -9.86 -9.37 -9.39
CA SER A 71 -9.84 -8.14 -8.60
C SER A 71 -11.04 -7.27 -8.92
N THR A 72 -11.32 -6.31 -8.03
CA THR A 72 -12.32 -5.26 -8.25
C THR A 72 -11.67 -3.89 -8.14
N VAL A 73 -11.89 -3.02 -9.13
CA VAL A 73 -11.46 -1.62 -9.08
C VAL A 73 -12.66 -0.74 -8.74
N TYR A 74 -12.53 0.06 -7.68
CA TYR A 74 -13.50 1.05 -7.22
C TYR A 74 -12.96 2.45 -7.51
N TYR A 75 -13.83 3.37 -7.95
CA TYR A 75 -13.41 4.73 -8.27
C TYR A 75 -14.55 5.74 -8.08
N PRO A 76 -14.24 7.01 -7.77
CA PRO A 76 -15.24 8.06 -7.70
C PRO A 76 -15.77 8.42 -9.10
N THR A 77 -17.07 8.66 -9.20
CA THR A 77 -17.72 9.09 -10.45
C THR A 77 -17.83 10.59 -10.57
N ASN A 78 -17.94 11.32 -9.45
CA ASN A 78 -18.14 12.76 -9.37
C ASN A 78 -16.97 13.55 -8.77
N ALA A 79 -15.80 12.92 -8.59
CA ALA A 79 -14.58 13.63 -8.21
C ALA A 79 -13.85 14.13 -9.47
N SER A 80 -13.34 15.35 -9.44
CA SER A 80 -12.56 15.96 -10.52
C SER A 80 -11.07 15.71 -10.36
N GLY A 81 -10.34 15.75 -11.49
CA GLY A 81 -8.88 15.63 -11.54
C GLY A 81 -8.36 14.22 -11.27
N LYS A 82 -7.03 14.07 -11.33
CA LYS A 82 -6.37 12.80 -11.04
C LYS A 82 -6.31 12.53 -9.54
N MET A 83 -6.45 11.28 -9.17
CA MET A 83 -6.53 10.78 -7.79
C MET A 83 -5.38 9.83 -7.50
N GLY A 84 -5.03 9.67 -6.22
CA GLY A 84 -4.11 8.62 -5.80
C GLY A 84 -4.70 7.24 -6.05
N ALA A 85 -3.84 6.25 -6.27
CA ALA A 85 -4.22 4.85 -6.45
C ALA A 85 -3.77 3.99 -5.26
N ILE A 86 -4.65 3.09 -4.81
CA ILE A 86 -4.40 2.21 -3.66
C ILE A 86 -4.69 0.77 -4.07
N ALA A 87 -3.74 -0.14 -3.84
CA ALA A 87 -3.95 -1.58 -3.99
C ALA A 87 -4.09 -2.25 -2.61
N VAL A 88 -5.05 -3.19 -2.50
CA VAL A 88 -5.39 -3.87 -1.24
C VAL A 88 -5.34 -5.38 -1.46
N ILE A 89 -4.58 -6.09 -0.60
CA ILE A 89 -4.30 -7.53 -0.77
C ILE A 89 -4.63 -8.33 0.50
N PRO A 90 -5.22 -9.54 0.39
CA PRO A 90 -5.59 -10.38 1.52
C PRO A 90 -4.40 -11.12 2.14
N GLY A 91 -4.69 -11.92 3.18
CA GLY A 91 -3.78 -12.83 3.86
C GLY A 91 -3.68 -14.22 3.22
N TYR A 92 -2.97 -15.12 3.92
CA TYR A 92 -2.80 -16.53 3.55
C TYR A 92 -4.14 -17.28 3.61
N VAL A 93 -4.40 -18.14 2.62
CA VAL A 93 -5.66 -18.90 2.48
C VAL A 93 -6.89 -17.99 2.54
N SER A 94 -6.80 -16.81 1.92
CA SER A 94 -7.87 -15.81 1.93
C SER A 94 -8.09 -15.21 0.55
N TYR A 95 -9.31 -14.72 0.37
CA TYR A 95 -9.77 -14.08 -0.86
C TYR A 95 -10.01 -12.58 -0.66
N GLU A 96 -10.24 -11.88 -1.78
CA GLU A 96 -10.58 -10.45 -1.83
C GLU A 96 -11.66 -10.06 -0.81
N ASP A 97 -12.66 -10.91 -0.60
CA ASP A 97 -13.78 -10.65 0.30
C ASP A 97 -13.35 -10.32 1.74
N SER A 98 -12.20 -10.85 2.18
CA SER A 98 -11.68 -10.55 3.53
C SER A 98 -11.25 -9.10 3.74
N ILE A 99 -10.93 -8.37 2.64
CA ILE A 99 -10.42 -6.98 2.70
C ILE A 99 -11.21 -6.02 1.82
N LYS A 100 -12.30 -6.48 1.22
CA LYS A 100 -13.06 -5.77 0.20
C LYS A 100 -13.70 -4.46 0.68
N TRP A 101 -13.98 -4.35 1.99
CA TRP A 101 -14.58 -3.16 2.59
C TRP A 101 -13.76 -1.88 2.37
N TRP A 102 -12.44 -2.00 2.21
CA TRP A 102 -11.57 -0.87 1.89
C TRP A 102 -11.88 -0.25 0.52
N GLY A 103 -12.30 -1.06 -0.45
CA GLY A 103 -12.53 -0.63 -1.83
C GLY A 103 -13.51 0.54 -1.94
N PRO A 104 -14.82 0.33 -1.65
CA PRO A 104 -15.82 1.39 -1.75
C PRO A 104 -15.56 2.52 -0.75
N ARG A 105 -15.05 2.21 0.44
CA ARG A 105 -14.80 3.20 1.48
C ARG A 105 -13.75 4.22 1.04
N LEU A 106 -12.56 3.79 0.64
CA LEU A 106 -11.51 4.69 0.18
C LEU A 106 -11.87 5.38 -1.15
N ALA A 107 -12.57 4.69 -2.06
CA ALA A 107 -13.03 5.29 -3.30
C ALA A 107 -13.99 6.46 -3.02
N SER A 108 -14.92 6.31 -2.05
CA SER A 108 -15.82 7.40 -1.66
C SER A 108 -15.11 8.60 -1.01
N HIS A 109 -13.85 8.45 -0.65
CA HIS A 109 -12.97 9.52 -0.17
C HIS A 109 -12.03 10.09 -1.24
N GLY A 110 -12.17 9.66 -2.51
CA GLY A 110 -11.47 10.27 -3.65
C GLY A 110 -10.21 9.54 -4.09
N PHE A 111 -10.14 8.21 -3.93
CA PHE A 111 -9.07 7.37 -4.43
C PHE A 111 -9.57 6.40 -5.52
N VAL A 112 -8.68 5.97 -6.40
CA VAL A 112 -8.90 4.78 -7.23
C VAL A 112 -8.35 3.58 -6.46
N VAL A 113 -9.18 2.59 -6.16
CA VAL A 113 -8.84 1.50 -5.25
C VAL A 113 -9.04 0.16 -5.92
N MET A 114 -8.04 -0.70 -5.87
CA MET A 114 -8.12 -2.08 -6.35
C MET A 114 -8.00 -3.03 -5.18
N THR A 115 -9.08 -3.74 -4.88
CA THR A 115 -9.05 -4.91 -3.98
C THR A 115 -8.84 -6.16 -4.82
N MET A 116 -8.05 -7.12 -4.35
CA MET A 116 -7.57 -8.19 -5.22
C MET A 116 -7.47 -9.54 -4.52
N ASN A 117 -7.66 -10.60 -5.29
CA ASN A 117 -7.18 -11.92 -4.95
C ASN A 117 -5.68 -12.04 -5.27
N THR A 118 -5.04 -13.06 -4.73
CA THR A 118 -3.67 -13.45 -5.09
C THR A 118 -3.65 -14.47 -6.22
N ASN A 119 -2.51 -14.67 -6.87
CA ASN A 119 -2.35 -15.70 -7.91
C ASN A 119 -2.70 -17.08 -7.36
N THR A 120 -2.25 -17.36 -6.12
CA THR A 120 -2.71 -18.50 -5.33
C THR A 120 -2.97 -18.05 -3.89
N ILE A 121 -3.91 -18.68 -3.20
CA ILE A 121 -4.18 -18.38 -1.79
C ILE A 121 -2.99 -18.69 -0.87
N TYR A 122 -2.01 -19.46 -1.35
CA TYR A 122 -0.80 -19.89 -0.62
C TYR A 122 0.39 -18.96 -0.84
N ASP A 123 0.24 -17.89 -1.60
CA ASP A 123 1.31 -16.94 -1.88
C ASP A 123 1.91 -16.34 -0.61
N GLN A 124 3.24 -16.30 -0.57
CA GLN A 124 4.02 -15.75 0.53
C GLN A 124 4.14 -14.21 0.43
N PRO A 125 4.56 -13.50 1.49
CA PRO A 125 4.63 -12.04 1.49
C PRO A 125 5.42 -11.43 0.31
N ASP A 126 6.53 -12.03 -0.12
CA ASP A 126 7.34 -11.52 -1.24
C ASP A 126 6.58 -11.60 -2.58
N SER A 127 5.83 -12.69 -2.80
CA SER A 127 4.92 -12.79 -3.95
C SER A 127 3.82 -11.73 -3.88
N ARG A 128 3.23 -11.50 -2.69
CA ARG A 128 2.19 -10.47 -2.49
C ARG A 128 2.72 -9.07 -2.72
N ALA A 129 3.97 -8.77 -2.35
CA ALA A 129 4.62 -7.51 -2.67
C ALA A 129 4.72 -7.28 -4.18
N THR A 130 5.13 -8.31 -4.92
CA THR A 130 5.18 -8.28 -6.39
C THR A 130 3.80 -8.04 -7.00
N GLN A 131 2.76 -8.71 -6.49
CA GLN A 131 1.39 -8.58 -6.98
C GLN A 131 0.81 -7.18 -6.70
N LEU A 132 1.06 -6.62 -5.51
CA LEU A 132 0.70 -5.22 -5.19
C LEU A 132 1.35 -4.24 -6.17
N SER A 133 2.64 -4.43 -6.49
CA SER A 133 3.33 -3.59 -7.47
C SER A 133 2.66 -3.66 -8.84
N LYS A 134 2.36 -4.87 -9.33
CA LYS A 134 1.68 -5.08 -10.61
C LYS A 134 0.26 -4.52 -10.63
N ALA A 135 -0.48 -4.58 -9.52
CA ALA A 135 -1.80 -3.98 -9.41
C ALA A 135 -1.76 -2.44 -9.53
N LEU A 136 -0.76 -1.80 -8.91
CA LEU A 136 -0.52 -0.37 -9.08
C LEU A 136 -0.18 -0.03 -10.54
N ASP A 137 0.72 -0.79 -11.18
CA ASP A 137 1.09 -0.61 -12.59
C ASP A 137 -0.11 -0.78 -13.52
N TYR A 138 -0.99 -1.75 -13.23
CA TYR A 138 -2.23 -1.97 -13.97
C TYR A 138 -3.15 -0.74 -13.88
N MET A 139 -3.41 -0.21 -12.68
CA MET A 139 -4.25 0.98 -12.53
C MET A 139 -3.68 2.21 -13.26
N ILE A 140 -2.36 2.40 -13.23
CA ILE A 140 -1.66 3.45 -13.96
C ILE A 140 -1.86 3.29 -15.47
N ALA A 141 -1.64 2.08 -15.99
CA ALA A 141 -1.82 1.78 -17.43
C ALA A 141 -3.26 1.97 -17.85
N GLN A 142 -4.24 1.53 -17.05
CA GLN A 142 -5.66 1.74 -17.31
C GLN A 142 -6.05 3.23 -17.34
N SER A 143 -5.41 4.05 -16.51
CA SER A 143 -5.62 5.49 -16.55
C SER A 143 -5.09 6.14 -17.84
N GLY A 144 -4.17 5.51 -18.54
CA GLY A 144 -3.70 5.93 -19.87
C GLY A 144 -4.59 5.47 -21.04
N SER A 145 -5.50 4.53 -20.82
CA SER A 145 -6.34 3.93 -21.86
C SER A 145 -7.70 4.62 -21.96
N SER A 146 -8.02 5.20 -23.12
CA SER A 146 -9.28 5.93 -23.35
C SER A 146 -10.54 5.05 -23.24
N SER A 147 -10.41 3.72 -23.37
CA SER A 147 -11.50 2.77 -23.20
C SER A 147 -11.74 2.35 -21.75
N SER A 148 -10.86 2.75 -20.82
CA SER A 148 -10.96 2.35 -19.41
C SER A 148 -11.92 3.24 -18.62
N PRO A 149 -12.74 2.68 -17.69
CA PRO A 149 -13.57 3.47 -16.78
C PRO A 149 -12.79 4.46 -15.90
N ILE A 150 -11.48 4.20 -15.70
CA ILE A 150 -10.59 5.09 -14.92
C ILE A 150 -9.65 5.91 -15.82
N TYR A 151 -10.01 6.12 -17.10
CA TYR A 151 -9.23 6.98 -18.00
C TYR A 151 -9.01 8.36 -17.39
N ASN A 152 -7.76 8.84 -17.42
CA ASN A 152 -7.30 10.09 -16.83
C ASN A 152 -7.60 10.29 -15.32
N LYS A 153 -7.90 9.21 -14.57
CA LYS A 153 -8.26 9.32 -13.14
C LYS A 153 -7.11 9.05 -12.18
N VAL A 154 -6.02 8.38 -12.58
CA VAL A 154 -4.91 8.02 -11.69
C VAL A 154 -3.73 8.97 -11.86
N ASP A 155 -3.22 9.47 -10.73
CA ASP A 155 -1.93 10.13 -10.63
C ASP A 155 -0.87 9.08 -10.25
N SER A 156 0.04 8.77 -11.18
CA SER A 156 1.06 7.75 -11.02
C SER A 156 2.12 8.07 -9.95
N THR A 157 2.15 9.31 -9.46
CA THR A 157 3.07 9.77 -8.40
C THR A 157 2.48 9.66 -7.00
N ARG A 158 1.20 9.27 -6.88
CA ARG A 158 0.44 9.20 -5.63
C ARG A 158 -0.13 7.80 -5.40
N LEU A 159 0.68 6.94 -4.80
CA LEU A 159 0.42 5.51 -4.69
C LEU A 159 0.44 5.04 -3.23
N GLY A 160 -0.46 4.13 -2.89
CA GLY A 160 -0.48 3.49 -1.58
C GLY A 160 -0.84 2.02 -1.65
N VAL A 161 -0.55 1.29 -0.59
CA VAL A 161 -0.94 -0.12 -0.47
C VAL A 161 -1.44 -0.45 0.94
N ILE A 162 -2.39 -1.38 0.99
CA ILE A 162 -2.94 -1.97 2.22
C ILE A 162 -2.83 -3.48 2.11
N GLY A 163 -2.52 -4.16 3.19
CA GLY A 163 -2.52 -5.63 3.19
C GLY A 163 -2.74 -6.21 4.56
N TRP A 164 -3.45 -7.34 4.61
CA TRP A 164 -3.73 -8.07 5.84
C TRP A 164 -2.85 -9.32 5.97
N SER A 165 -2.35 -9.64 7.18
CA SER A 165 -1.56 -10.84 7.48
C SER A 165 -0.30 -10.94 6.61
N MET A 166 -0.14 -12.01 5.81
CA MET A 166 0.91 -12.10 4.78
C MET A 166 0.83 -10.98 3.74
N GLY A 167 -0.36 -10.44 3.46
CA GLY A 167 -0.52 -9.21 2.67
C GLY A 167 0.09 -7.99 3.35
N GLY A 168 -0.05 -7.89 4.68
CA GLY A 168 0.61 -6.86 5.49
C GLY A 168 2.14 -6.97 5.43
N GLY A 169 2.67 -8.20 5.51
CA GLY A 169 4.09 -8.46 5.22
C GLY A 169 4.49 -8.04 3.81
N GLY A 170 3.61 -8.28 2.83
CA GLY A 170 3.78 -7.84 1.44
C GLY A 170 3.86 -6.32 1.29
N THR A 171 3.05 -5.55 2.04
CA THR A 171 3.12 -4.08 2.03
C THR A 171 4.45 -3.56 2.58
N LEU A 172 4.92 -4.14 3.69
CA LEU A 172 6.23 -3.81 4.26
C LEU A 172 7.36 -4.14 3.30
N LYS A 173 7.31 -5.31 2.67
CA LYS A 173 8.31 -5.73 1.67
C LYS A 173 8.31 -4.81 0.46
N LEU A 174 7.16 -4.49 -0.11
CA LEU A 174 7.05 -3.59 -1.27
C LEU A 174 7.65 -2.21 -0.97
N SER A 175 7.43 -1.66 0.21
CA SER A 175 7.96 -0.34 0.60
C SER A 175 9.49 -0.29 0.70
N THR A 176 10.18 -1.44 0.75
CA THR A 176 11.65 -1.52 0.62
C THR A 176 12.14 -1.60 -0.82
N GLN A 177 11.24 -1.83 -1.79
CA GLN A 177 11.56 -2.12 -3.18
C GLN A 177 11.07 -1.05 -4.15
N ARG A 178 9.99 -0.34 -3.80
CA ARG A 178 9.32 0.65 -4.64
C ARG A 178 8.99 1.91 -3.86
N SER A 179 9.21 3.07 -4.46
CA SER A 179 8.75 4.34 -3.91
C SER A 179 7.23 4.42 -4.00
N ILE A 180 6.57 4.50 -2.85
CA ILE A 180 5.13 4.69 -2.67
C ILE A 180 4.89 5.68 -1.53
N ASN A 181 3.70 6.30 -1.47
CA ASN A 181 3.44 7.42 -0.58
C ASN A 181 2.92 6.99 0.80
N ALA A 182 2.24 5.84 0.90
CA ALA A 182 1.70 5.35 2.17
C ALA A 182 1.49 3.85 2.16
N ILE A 183 1.68 3.22 3.33
CA ILE A 183 1.33 1.81 3.56
C ILE A 183 0.48 1.64 4.81
N ILE A 184 -0.42 0.64 4.77
CA ILE A 184 -1.18 0.18 5.94
C ILE A 184 -1.06 -1.36 6.04
N PRO A 185 -0.02 -1.88 6.70
CA PRO A 185 0.04 -3.29 7.07
C PRO A 185 -0.92 -3.57 8.23
N GLN A 186 -1.83 -4.54 8.05
CA GLN A 186 -2.86 -4.94 9.01
C GLN A 186 -2.56 -6.33 9.56
N ALA A 187 -2.49 -6.49 10.88
CA ALA A 187 -2.08 -7.73 11.54
C ALA A 187 -0.92 -8.41 10.77
N PRO A 188 0.17 -7.68 10.46
CA PRO A 188 1.14 -8.10 9.46
C PRO A 188 1.89 -9.34 9.91
N TYR A 189 2.04 -10.29 8.98
CA TYR A 189 2.88 -11.48 9.15
C TYR A 189 4.04 -11.45 8.15
N TYR A 190 5.24 -11.62 8.64
CA TYR A 190 6.43 -11.86 7.83
C TYR A 190 7.38 -12.81 8.55
N ALA A 191 7.74 -13.95 7.91
CA ALA A 191 8.69 -14.89 8.47
C ALA A 191 10.13 -14.50 8.13
N GLY A 192 11.06 -14.73 9.07
CA GLY A 192 12.49 -14.52 8.88
C GLY A 192 13.01 -13.21 9.47
N ILE A 193 14.34 -13.06 9.43
CA ILE A 193 15.04 -11.86 9.93
C ILE A 193 14.97 -10.80 8.85
N ASN A 194 13.93 -9.98 8.88
CA ASN A 194 13.78 -8.87 7.96
C ASN A 194 14.05 -7.56 8.67
N SER A 195 14.91 -6.77 8.06
CA SER A 195 15.18 -5.42 8.51
C SER A 195 14.31 -4.45 7.70
N PHE A 196 13.30 -3.89 8.36
CA PHE A 196 12.50 -2.79 7.79
C PHE A 196 13.08 -1.42 8.14
N ASN A 197 14.36 -1.38 8.54
CA ASN A 197 15.10 -0.15 8.85
C ASN A 197 15.41 0.72 7.64
N THR A 198 15.13 0.25 6.43
CA THR A 198 15.27 1.01 5.19
C THR A 198 13.97 1.64 4.70
N ILE A 199 12.84 1.37 5.36
CA ILE A 199 11.54 1.91 4.97
C ILE A 199 11.53 3.43 5.18
N LYS A 200 11.30 4.16 4.08
CA LYS A 200 11.09 5.62 4.08
C LYS A 200 9.64 6.00 3.82
N THR A 201 8.83 5.03 3.46
CA THR A 201 7.41 5.20 3.19
C THR A 201 6.64 5.36 4.49
N PRO A 202 5.79 6.39 4.64
CA PRO A 202 4.87 6.54 5.76
C PRO A 202 4.06 5.26 6.02
N ALA A 203 4.09 4.77 7.27
CA ALA A 203 3.51 3.48 7.64
C ALA A 203 2.57 3.56 8.85
N LEU A 204 1.29 3.18 8.66
CA LEU A 204 0.33 2.95 9.74
C LEU A 204 0.17 1.44 9.94
N ILE A 205 0.74 0.89 11.01
CA ILE A 205 0.57 -0.52 11.36
C ILE A 205 -0.71 -0.67 12.19
N LEU A 206 -1.66 -1.47 11.69
CA LEU A 206 -2.86 -1.85 12.42
C LEU A 206 -2.64 -3.24 13.02
N ALA A 207 -2.71 -3.33 14.34
CA ALA A 207 -2.46 -4.55 15.09
C ALA A 207 -3.73 -5.03 15.81
N CYS A 208 -3.81 -6.33 16.07
CA CYS A 208 -4.91 -6.98 16.76
C CYS A 208 -4.39 -7.59 18.08
N GLY A 209 -4.78 -7.04 19.24
CA GLY A 209 -4.15 -7.30 20.53
C GLY A 209 -4.20 -8.75 21.03
N ALA A 210 -5.21 -9.54 20.62
CA ALA A 210 -5.31 -10.97 20.93
C ALA A 210 -5.01 -11.87 19.71
N ASP A 211 -4.15 -11.40 18.79
CA ASP A 211 -3.72 -12.16 17.62
C ASP A 211 -2.81 -13.32 18.02
N VAL A 212 -3.30 -14.56 17.82
CA VAL A 212 -2.55 -15.80 18.08
C VAL A 212 -1.88 -16.36 16.81
N VAL A 213 -2.18 -15.82 15.63
CA VAL A 213 -1.61 -16.23 14.33
C VAL A 213 -0.36 -15.42 14.01
N ALA A 214 -0.44 -14.09 14.18
CA ALA A 214 0.67 -13.17 14.05
C ALA A 214 0.81 -12.33 15.33
N PRO A 215 1.27 -12.94 16.45
CA PRO A 215 1.31 -12.28 17.74
C PRO A 215 2.01 -10.91 17.67
N VAL A 216 1.37 -9.89 18.23
CA VAL A 216 1.82 -8.49 18.12
C VAL A 216 3.25 -8.28 18.60
N GLY A 217 3.66 -8.99 19.66
CA GLY A 217 5.03 -8.93 20.21
C GLY A 217 6.11 -9.56 19.31
N ILE A 218 5.72 -10.39 18.33
CA ILE A 218 6.65 -11.05 17.39
C ILE A 218 6.63 -10.36 16.02
N HIS A 219 5.50 -9.78 15.60
CA HIS A 219 5.30 -9.22 14.28
C HIS A 219 5.06 -7.71 14.29
N ALA A 220 3.85 -7.25 14.56
CA ALA A 220 3.44 -5.86 14.38
C ALA A 220 4.31 -4.86 15.16
N SER A 221 4.53 -5.10 16.45
CA SER A 221 5.31 -4.20 17.32
C SER A 221 6.79 -4.16 16.94
N PRO A 222 7.50 -5.29 16.74
CA PRO A 222 8.86 -5.29 16.20
C PRO A 222 8.99 -4.63 14.83
N PHE A 223 8.02 -4.78 13.94
CA PHE A 223 8.06 -4.11 12.62
C PHE A 223 7.98 -2.60 12.77
N TYR A 224 7.04 -2.10 13.60
CA TYR A 224 6.97 -0.68 13.92
C TYR A 224 8.30 -0.14 14.47
N ASN A 225 8.92 -0.87 15.41
CA ASN A 225 10.16 -0.45 16.03
C ASN A 225 11.34 -0.39 15.05
N ARG A 226 11.34 -1.27 14.02
CA ARG A 226 12.39 -1.31 12.99
C ARG A 226 12.28 -0.18 11.95
N ILE A 227 11.08 0.32 11.67
CA ILE A 227 10.92 1.48 10.80
C ILE A 227 11.64 2.67 11.43
N PRO A 228 12.49 3.42 10.69
CA PRO A 228 13.25 4.54 11.23
C PRO A 228 12.36 5.58 11.92
N SER A 229 12.85 6.20 12.98
CA SER A 229 12.14 7.30 13.68
C SER A 229 11.97 8.55 12.82
N THR A 230 12.79 8.70 11.78
CA THR A 230 12.69 9.77 10.78
C THR A 230 11.59 9.54 9.75
N THR A 231 11.08 8.32 9.64
CA THR A 231 9.94 7.99 8.77
C THR A 231 8.64 8.25 9.53
N PRO A 232 7.66 8.97 8.93
CA PRO A 232 6.33 9.09 9.50
C PRO A 232 5.74 7.70 9.78
N LYS A 233 5.41 7.42 11.03
CA LYS A 233 4.87 6.12 11.41
C LYS A 233 3.89 6.21 12.57
N ALA A 234 2.88 5.34 12.51
CA ALA A 234 1.93 5.13 13.58
C ALA A 234 1.65 3.62 13.76
N TYR A 235 1.26 3.25 14.97
CA TYR A 235 0.85 1.92 15.37
C TYR A 235 -0.43 2.03 16.15
N LEU A 236 -1.44 1.29 15.74
CA LEU A 236 -2.74 1.23 16.40
C LEU A 236 -3.07 -0.22 16.69
N GLU A 237 -3.30 -0.55 17.96
CA GLU A 237 -3.67 -1.90 18.40
C GLU A 237 -5.11 -1.94 18.88
N ILE A 238 -5.90 -2.85 18.30
CA ILE A 238 -7.28 -3.11 18.71
C ILE A 238 -7.29 -4.00 19.94
N TYR A 239 -7.88 -3.50 21.02
CA TYR A 239 -8.05 -4.25 22.27
C TYR A 239 -8.79 -5.56 22.06
N GLY A 240 -8.20 -6.67 22.50
CA GLY A 240 -8.82 -7.99 22.37
C GLY A 240 -9.09 -8.49 20.95
N GLY A 241 -8.63 -7.76 19.93
CA GLY A 241 -8.84 -8.12 18.53
C GLY A 241 -8.13 -9.42 18.15
N SER A 242 -8.84 -10.36 17.54
CA SER A 242 -8.24 -11.56 16.93
C SER A 242 -7.50 -11.20 15.64
N HIS A 243 -6.78 -12.16 15.04
CA HIS A 243 -6.08 -11.98 13.74
C HIS A 243 -6.94 -11.35 12.65
N PHE A 244 -8.25 -11.47 12.75
CA PHE A 244 -9.24 -11.01 11.77
C PHE A 244 -9.82 -9.62 12.11
N CYS A 245 -9.30 -8.91 13.11
CA CYS A 245 -9.88 -7.66 13.62
C CYS A 245 -10.01 -6.55 12.55
N ALA A 246 -9.27 -6.64 11.45
CA ALA A 246 -9.28 -5.68 10.35
C ALA A 246 -9.99 -6.20 9.08
N ASN A 247 -10.65 -7.35 9.15
CA ASN A 247 -11.31 -7.96 7.99
C ASN A 247 -12.75 -7.47 7.83
N SER A 248 -13.28 -7.68 6.62
CA SER A 248 -14.69 -7.37 6.28
C SER A 248 -15.65 -8.03 7.26
N GLY A 249 -16.65 -7.27 7.71
CA GLY A 249 -17.69 -7.76 8.62
C GLY A 249 -17.28 -7.80 10.10
N TYR A 250 -16.09 -7.39 10.44
CA TYR A 250 -15.66 -7.24 11.84
C TYR A 250 -16.03 -5.87 12.42
N PRO A 251 -16.25 -5.75 13.73
CA PRO A 251 -16.87 -4.56 14.34
C PRO A 251 -16.00 -3.29 14.30
N ASN A 252 -14.73 -3.39 13.89
CA ASN A 252 -13.80 -2.26 13.94
C ASN A 252 -13.66 -1.50 12.61
N GLU A 253 -14.48 -1.78 11.60
CA GLU A 253 -14.37 -1.14 10.29
C GLU A 253 -14.49 0.40 10.34
N ASP A 254 -15.33 0.94 11.22
CA ASP A 254 -15.51 2.37 11.40
C ASP A 254 -14.25 3.03 11.99
N LEU A 255 -13.68 2.45 13.03
CA LEU A 255 -12.47 2.92 13.70
C LEU A 255 -11.25 2.81 12.78
N LEU A 256 -11.00 1.61 12.24
CA LEU A 256 -9.88 1.37 11.33
C LEU A 256 -10.02 2.20 10.05
N GLY A 257 -11.25 2.37 9.57
CA GLY A 257 -11.57 3.25 8.45
C GLY A 257 -11.21 4.71 8.70
N MET A 258 -11.53 5.23 9.87
CA MET A 258 -11.16 6.59 10.26
C MET A 258 -9.65 6.82 10.18
N TYR A 259 -8.87 5.97 10.83
CA TYR A 259 -7.41 6.10 10.82
C TYR A 259 -6.81 5.83 9.45
N GLY A 260 -7.30 4.82 8.73
CA GLY A 260 -6.80 4.47 7.40
C GLY A 260 -7.10 5.55 6.37
N ILE A 261 -8.31 6.13 6.35
CA ILE A 261 -8.65 7.26 5.49
C ILE A 261 -7.76 8.46 5.84
N ALA A 262 -7.64 8.80 7.14
CA ALA A 262 -6.80 9.91 7.57
C ALA A 262 -5.34 9.73 7.14
N TRP A 263 -4.79 8.51 7.24
CA TRP A 263 -3.44 8.17 6.79
C TRP A 263 -3.27 8.35 5.29
N MET A 264 -4.16 7.75 4.49
CA MET A 264 -4.08 7.83 3.03
C MET A 264 -4.28 9.27 2.53
N LYS A 265 -5.20 10.04 3.11
CA LYS A 265 -5.40 11.45 2.78
C LYS A 265 -4.18 12.29 3.13
N ARG A 266 -3.58 12.05 4.31
CA ARG A 266 -2.40 12.81 4.74
C ARG A 266 -1.18 12.58 3.83
N PHE A 267 -0.93 11.34 3.40
CA PHE A 267 0.32 10.99 2.73
C PHE A 267 0.18 10.76 1.22
N ILE A 268 -1.00 10.46 0.70
CA ILE A 268 -1.23 10.33 -0.75
C ILE A 268 -1.79 11.64 -1.33
N ASP A 269 -2.72 12.29 -0.64
CA ASP A 269 -3.28 13.58 -1.06
C ASP A 269 -2.54 14.78 -0.46
N PHE A 270 -1.55 14.55 0.43
CA PHE A 270 -0.80 15.58 1.17
C PHE A 270 -1.69 16.56 1.94
N ASP A 271 -2.87 16.10 2.36
CA ASP A 271 -3.90 16.91 3.00
C ASP A 271 -3.66 17.00 4.51
N SER A 272 -3.10 18.12 4.96
CA SER A 272 -2.77 18.36 6.38
C SER A 272 -3.99 18.46 7.30
N ARG A 273 -5.22 18.67 6.77
CA ARG A 273 -6.46 18.69 7.58
C ARG A 273 -6.68 17.38 8.33
N TYR A 274 -6.07 16.29 7.84
CA TYR A 274 -6.20 14.96 8.43
C TYR A 274 -5.16 14.67 9.54
N SER A 275 -4.11 15.47 9.69
CA SER A 275 -3.08 15.26 10.72
C SER A 275 -3.64 15.24 12.14
N LYS A 276 -4.66 16.04 12.45
CA LYS A 276 -5.31 16.12 13.77
C LYS A 276 -5.94 14.80 14.23
N PHE A 277 -6.32 13.90 13.30
CA PHE A 277 -6.89 12.58 13.63
C PHE A 277 -5.79 11.54 13.90
N LEU A 278 -4.58 11.79 13.47
CA LEU A 278 -3.43 10.90 13.62
C LEU A 278 -2.54 11.31 14.80
N CYS A 279 -2.43 12.62 15.07
CA CYS A 279 -1.54 13.20 16.08
C CYS A 279 -2.30 13.83 17.27
N GLY A 280 -3.62 13.88 17.21
CA GLY A 280 -4.48 14.39 18.29
C GLY A 280 -4.87 13.28 19.29
N PRO A 281 -5.61 13.64 20.35
CA PRO A 281 -5.96 12.75 21.44
C PRO A 281 -7.14 11.80 21.15
N ASN A 282 -7.63 11.71 19.93
CA ASN A 282 -8.82 10.89 19.59
C ASN A 282 -8.69 9.42 20.01
N HIS A 283 -7.46 8.88 19.99
CA HIS A 283 -7.19 7.50 20.39
C HIS A 283 -7.32 7.26 21.90
N GLU A 284 -7.10 8.29 22.73
CA GLU A 284 -7.14 8.20 24.19
C GLU A 284 -8.54 7.94 24.74
N ALA A 285 -9.56 8.43 24.02
CA ALA A 285 -10.96 8.30 24.42
C ALA A 285 -11.64 7.02 23.89
N ASP A 286 -10.99 6.26 23.00
CA ASP A 286 -11.57 5.07 22.37
C ASP A 286 -11.09 3.80 23.05
N LEU A 287 -11.94 3.20 23.89
CA LEU A 287 -11.64 1.99 24.65
C LEU A 287 -11.40 0.74 23.78
N SER A 288 -11.68 0.81 22.49
CA SER A 288 -11.33 -0.25 21.53
C SER A 288 -9.84 -0.26 21.17
N ILE A 289 -9.07 0.78 21.56
CA ILE A 289 -7.64 0.88 21.30
C ILE A 289 -6.87 0.54 22.58
N SER A 290 -6.06 -0.53 22.55
CA SER A 290 -5.20 -0.91 23.67
C SER A 290 -3.87 -0.16 23.66
N GLU A 291 -3.36 0.19 22.47
CA GLU A 291 -2.12 0.94 22.32
C GLU A 291 -2.14 1.80 21.05
N TYR A 292 -1.64 3.04 21.18
CA TYR A 292 -1.39 3.92 20.04
C TYR A 292 -0.01 4.56 20.18
N ARG A 293 0.84 4.33 19.18
CA ARG A 293 2.19 4.93 19.09
C ARG A 293 2.33 5.70 17.80
N GLN A 294 2.98 6.83 17.83
CA GLN A 294 3.24 7.65 16.65
C GLN A 294 4.47 8.53 16.87
N ASN A 295 5.03 9.07 15.80
CA ASN A 295 6.13 10.04 15.90
C ASN A 295 5.74 11.45 15.42
N CYS A 296 4.58 11.63 14.82
CA CYS A 296 3.99 12.91 14.37
C CYS A 296 5.00 13.90 13.77
N ASN A 297 5.90 13.41 12.93
CA ASN A 297 6.87 14.21 12.18
C ASN A 297 6.25 14.78 10.87
N TYR A 298 4.94 15.06 10.85
CA TYR A 298 4.19 15.35 9.62
C TYR A 298 2.97 16.26 9.83
#